data_df32b95d3c4d67680de1936b00b6c4df
#
_entry.id   df32b95d3c4d67680de1936b00b6c4df
#
_cell.length_a   1.000
_cell.length_b   1.000
_cell.length_c   1.000
_cell.angle_alpha   90.00
_cell.angle_beta   90.00
_cell.angle_gamma   90.00
#
_symmetry.space_group_name_H-M   'P 1'
#
loop_
_entity.id
_entity.type
_entity.pdbx_description
1 polymer ?
#
loop_
_entity_poly.entity_id
_entity_poly.type
_entity_poly.pdbx_seq_one_letter_code
_entity_poly.pdbx_strand_id
1 'polypeptide(L)'
;MSEMLELRRAGPADAEAVRALTRHAYAKWVPLIGREPKPMQADYERALREHRVDLAYRDKALAGLIETIAQPDHLLIENVAVAPSGLRWR
;
A
#
# COMPACT_ATOMS: atom_id res chain seq x y z
N MET A 1 1.03 26.89 -3.00
CA MET A 1 2.10 26.08 -2.45
C MET A 1 1.85 24.62 -2.69
N SER A 2 2.76 24.01 -3.33
CA SER A 2 2.61 22.62 -3.67
C SER A 2 3.00 21.73 -2.50
N GLU A 3 2.40 20.57 -2.47
CA GLU A 3 2.75 19.56 -1.50
C GLU A 3 3.90 18.73 -2.01
N MET A 4 4.71 18.26 -1.08
CA MET A 4 5.81 17.38 -1.41
C MET A 4 5.32 15.95 -1.50
N LEU A 5 5.36 15.39 -2.68
CA LEU A 5 5.10 13.97 -2.88
C LEU A 5 6.39 13.29 -3.23
N GLU A 6 6.70 12.23 -2.50
CA GLU A 6 7.89 11.43 -2.75
C GLU A 6 7.48 9.99 -2.96
N LEU A 7 8.09 9.35 -3.95
CA LEU A 7 7.93 7.93 -4.14
C LEU A 7 9.23 7.25 -3.76
N ARG A 8 9.12 6.16 -3.01
CA ARG A 8 10.28 5.40 -2.58
C ARG A 8 9.96 3.92 -2.65
N ARG A 9 10.87 3.15 -3.19
CA ARG A 9 10.68 1.70 -3.22
C ARG A 9 10.84 1.14 -1.82
N ALA A 10 9.88 0.31 -1.41
CA ALA A 10 9.91 -0.32 -0.10
C ALA A 10 10.83 -1.52 -0.09
N GLY A 11 11.47 -1.75 1.05
CA GLY A 11 12.27 -2.94 1.29
C GLY A 11 11.70 -3.71 2.48
N PRO A 12 12.34 -4.85 2.83
CA PRO A 12 11.81 -5.71 3.90
C PRO A 12 11.62 -5.00 5.24
N ALA A 13 12.42 -3.98 5.52
CA ALA A 13 12.27 -3.22 6.76
C ALA A 13 10.96 -2.45 6.83
N ASP A 14 10.27 -2.28 5.70
CA ASP A 14 9.03 -1.53 5.64
C ASP A 14 7.79 -2.40 5.82
N ALA A 15 7.95 -3.70 6.06
CA ALA A 15 6.82 -4.63 6.10
C ALA A 15 5.75 -4.23 7.09
N GLU A 16 6.15 -3.78 8.28
CA GLU A 16 5.17 -3.40 9.29
C GLU A 16 4.38 -2.18 8.87
N ALA A 17 5.05 -1.19 8.29
CA ALA A 17 4.37 0.02 7.82
C ALA A 17 3.42 -0.29 6.67
N VAL A 18 3.86 -1.17 5.76
CA VAL A 18 3.02 -1.58 4.62
C VAL A 18 1.78 -2.31 5.11
N ARG A 19 1.95 -3.23 6.06
CA ARG A 19 0.81 -3.97 6.60
C ARG A 19 -0.16 -3.04 7.32
N ALA A 20 0.38 -2.15 8.15
CA ALA A 20 -0.47 -1.23 8.91
C ALA A 20 -1.27 -0.32 7.98
N LEU A 21 -0.63 0.21 6.95
CA LEU A 21 -1.32 1.07 6.00
C LEU A 21 -2.41 0.31 5.26
N THR A 22 -2.10 -0.91 4.82
CA THR A 22 -3.07 -1.72 4.10
C THR A 22 -4.28 -2.04 4.97
N ARG A 23 -4.03 -2.49 6.20
CA ARG A 23 -5.13 -2.81 7.10
C ARG A 23 -6.00 -1.57 7.37
N HIS A 24 -5.37 -0.43 7.56
CA HIS A 24 -6.09 0.80 7.82
C HIS A 24 -6.94 1.22 6.62
N ALA A 25 -6.37 1.13 5.43
CA ALA A 25 -7.05 1.55 4.22
C ALA A 25 -8.25 0.66 3.88
N TYR A 26 -8.14 -0.65 4.18
CA TYR A 26 -9.20 -1.59 3.84
C TYR A 26 -10.19 -1.83 4.96
N ALA A 27 -9.95 -1.30 6.16
CA ALA A 27 -10.79 -1.60 7.31
C ALA A 27 -12.26 -1.28 7.08
N LYS A 28 -12.54 -0.23 6.35
CA LYS A 28 -13.92 0.20 6.09
C LYS A 28 -14.72 -0.83 5.29
N TRP A 29 -14.03 -1.72 4.58
CA TRP A 29 -14.70 -2.71 3.76
C TRP A 29 -15.09 -3.97 4.51
N VAL A 30 -14.52 -4.19 5.70
CA VAL A 30 -14.77 -5.41 6.46
C VAL A 30 -16.26 -5.59 6.79
N PRO A 31 -16.96 -4.57 7.32
CA PRO A 31 -18.39 -4.76 7.60
C PRO A 31 -19.23 -5.00 6.36
N LEU A 32 -18.79 -4.46 5.21
CA LEU A 32 -19.55 -4.61 3.96
C LEU A 32 -19.37 -5.98 3.35
N ILE A 33 -18.17 -6.55 3.49
CA ILE A 33 -17.85 -7.84 2.89
C ILE A 33 -18.14 -8.99 3.83
N GLY A 34 -18.10 -8.74 5.14
CA GLY A 34 -18.31 -9.76 6.16
C GLY A 34 -17.04 -10.50 6.53
N ARG A 35 -15.89 -10.07 5.99
CA ARG A 35 -14.61 -10.66 6.32
C ARG A 35 -13.51 -9.70 5.88
N GLU A 36 -12.29 -9.97 6.30
CA GLU A 36 -11.15 -9.16 5.88
C GLU A 36 -10.77 -9.45 4.44
N PRO A 37 -10.59 -8.42 3.60
CA PRO A 37 -10.07 -8.63 2.25
C PRO A 37 -8.68 -9.24 2.29
N LYS A 38 -8.33 -9.96 1.23
CA LYS A 38 -7.03 -10.63 1.17
C LYS A 38 -5.84 -9.73 1.44
N PRO A 39 -5.79 -8.48 0.93
CA PRO A 39 -4.63 -7.64 1.23
C PRO A 39 -4.40 -7.40 2.72
N MET A 40 -5.45 -7.46 3.54
CA MET A 40 -5.30 -7.28 4.98
C MET A 40 -4.64 -8.47 5.65
N GLN A 41 -4.62 -9.62 5.00
CA GLN A 41 -4.11 -10.87 5.57
C GLN A 41 -2.78 -11.28 4.94
N ALA A 42 -2.26 -10.51 4.01
CA ALA A 42 -1.07 -10.91 3.27
C ALA A 42 0.18 -10.86 4.14
N ASP A 43 1.14 -11.71 3.77
CA ASP A 43 2.46 -11.72 4.40
C ASP A 43 3.34 -10.69 3.70
N TYR A 44 3.45 -9.52 4.29
CA TYR A 44 4.18 -8.42 3.64
C TYR A 44 5.69 -8.54 3.74
N GLU A 45 6.22 -9.33 4.68
CA GLU A 45 7.65 -9.60 4.66
C GLU A 45 8.01 -10.35 3.40
N ARG A 46 7.21 -11.33 3.04
CA ARG A 46 7.43 -12.09 1.82
C ARG A 46 7.15 -11.25 0.58
N ALA A 47 6.05 -10.49 0.60
CA ALA A 47 5.68 -9.66 -0.54
C ALA A 47 6.77 -8.65 -0.89
N LEU A 48 7.42 -8.07 0.12
CA LEU A 48 8.46 -7.09 -0.13
C LEU A 48 9.73 -7.70 -0.71
N ARG A 49 9.90 -9.02 -0.53
CA ARG A 49 11.03 -9.70 -1.15
C ARG A 49 10.73 -10.17 -2.57
N GLU A 50 9.47 -10.48 -2.85
CA GLU A 50 9.09 -11.08 -4.13
C GLU A 50 8.42 -10.13 -5.10
N HIS A 51 7.84 -9.06 -4.60
CA HIS A 51 7.11 -8.12 -5.43
C HIS A 51 7.73 -6.73 -5.31
N ARG A 52 7.31 -5.84 -6.20
CA ARG A 52 7.72 -4.45 -6.09
C ARG A 52 6.64 -3.68 -5.34
N VAL A 53 7.04 -2.97 -4.30
CA VAL A 53 6.14 -2.10 -3.55
C VAL A 53 6.73 -0.70 -3.56
N ASP A 54 5.96 0.25 -4.05
CA ASP A 54 6.34 1.65 -4.04
C ASP A 54 5.49 2.38 -3.02
N LEU A 55 6.16 3.15 -2.17
CA LEU A 55 5.52 3.93 -1.12
C LEU A 55 5.43 5.38 -1.55
N ALA A 56 4.29 5.99 -1.28
CA ALA A 56 4.09 7.40 -1.55
C ALA A 56 4.01 8.15 -0.23
N TYR A 57 4.85 9.16 -0.09
CA TYR A 57 4.87 10.01 1.09
C TYR A 57 4.40 11.41 0.72
N ARG A 58 3.60 11.98 1.58
CA ARG A 58 3.15 13.35 1.46
C ARG A 58 3.67 14.11 2.66
N ASP A 59 4.57 15.07 2.40
CA ASP A 59 5.18 15.87 3.47
C ASP A 59 5.72 14.98 4.58
N LYS A 60 6.44 13.93 4.17
CA LYS A 60 7.12 12.98 5.07
C LYS A 60 6.18 12.02 5.80
N ALA A 61 4.89 12.05 5.50
CA ALA A 61 3.94 11.10 6.07
C ALA A 61 3.57 10.07 5.03
N LEU A 62 3.53 8.80 5.43
CA LEU A 62 3.16 7.73 4.51
C LEU A 62 1.70 7.87 4.13
N ALA A 63 1.44 8.05 2.85
CA ALA A 63 0.10 8.31 2.35
C ALA A 63 -0.48 7.17 1.53
N GLY A 64 0.36 6.35 0.92
CA GLY A 64 -0.16 5.27 0.10
C GLY A 64 0.90 4.33 -0.37
N LEU A 65 0.46 3.26 -1.02
CA LEU A 65 1.38 2.29 -1.62
C LEU A 65 0.75 1.64 -2.83
N ILE A 66 1.59 1.10 -3.69
CA ILE A 66 1.15 0.25 -4.78
C ILE A 66 2.10 -0.94 -4.85
N GLU A 67 1.52 -2.13 -4.89
CA GLU A 67 2.27 -3.37 -4.99
C GLU A 67 2.04 -3.97 -6.37
N THR A 68 3.12 -4.25 -7.08
CA THR A 68 3.05 -4.76 -8.43
C THR A 68 3.87 -6.03 -8.57
N ILE A 69 3.48 -6.85 -9.54
CA ILE A 69 4.18 -8.09 -9.87
C ILE A 69 4.46 -8.05 -11.37
N ALA A 70 5.74 -8.14 -11.73
CA ALA A 70 6.12 -8.14 -13.14
C ALA A 70 5.76 -9.47 -13.77
N GLN A 71 5.08 -9.41 -14.91
CA GLN A 71 4.77 -10.57 -15.72
C GLN A 71 5.56 -10.48 -17.02
N PRO A 72 5.66 -11.57 -17.79
CA PRO A 72 6.46 -11.51 -19.02
C PRO A 72 6.01 -10.45 -20.01
N ASP A 73 4.72 -10.15 -20.08
CA ASP A 73 4.20 -9.24 -21.07
C ASP A 73 3.38 -8.09 -20.49
N HIS A 74 3.28 -7.99 -19.15
CA HIS A 74 2.52 -6.92 -18.53
C HIS A 74 2.90 -6.78 -17.07
N LEU A 75 2.34 -5.78 -16.43
CA LEU A 75 2.54 -5.52 -15.00
C LEU A 75 1.21 -5.72 -14.31
N LEU A 76 1.19 -6.59 -13.30
CA LEU A 76 -0.01 -6.87 -12.52
C LEU A 76 -0.02 -5.99 -11.28
N ILE A 77 -1.12 -5.27 -11.06
CA ILE A 77 -1.31 -4.52 -9.83
C ILE A 77 -1.96 -5.45 -8.82
N GLU A 78 -1.21 -5.77 -7.76
CA GLU A 78 -1.67 -6.69 -6.75
C GLU A 78 -2.41 -5.98 -5.62
N ASN A 79 -1.98 -4.78 -5.26
CA ASN A 79 -2.55 -4.07 -4.12
C ASN A 79 -2.33 -2.57 -4.28
N VAL A 80 -3.36 -1.79 -4.01
CA VAL A 80 -3.26 -0.34 -3.92
C VAL A 80 -3.94 0.07 -2.62
N ALA A 81 -3.21 0.79 -1.78
CA ALA A 81 -3.77 1.25 -0.51
C ALA A 81 -3.46 2.72 -0.33
N VAL A 82 -4.45 3.48 0.12
CA VAL A 82 -4.32 4.91 0.37
C VAL A 82 -4.77 5.17 1.80
N ALA A 83 -3.94 5.89 2.54
CA ALA A 83 -4.30 6.25 3.91
C ALA A 83 -5.57 7.08 3.89
N PRO A 84 -6.48 6.88 4.86
CA PRO A 84 -7.73 7.65 4.87
C PRO A 84 -7.51 9.16 4.85
N SER A 85 -6.48 9.64 5.53
CA SER A 85 -6.16 11.07 5.51
C SER A 85 -5.72 11.54 4.14
N GLY A 86 -5.19 10.64 3.31
CA GLY A 86 -4.80 10.98 1.95
C GLY A 86 -5.97 11.30 1.06
N LEU A 87 -7.16 10.83 1.41
CA LEU A 87 -8.35 11.06 0.61
C LEU A 87 -8.85 12.51 0.70
N ARG A 88 -8.27 13.29 1.57
CA ARG A 88 -8.64 14.69 1.72
C ARG A 88 -7.86 15.61 0.81
N TRP A 89 -6.99 15.06 0.04
CA TRP A 89 -6.21 15.86 -0.89
C TRP A 89 -7.11 16.35 -2.00
N ARG A 90 -7.08 17.60 -2.22
CA ARG A 90 -7.83 18.17 -3.33
C ARG A 90 -7.23 19.45 -3.73
#